data_f53423ad0f9bd01e011196bb5d1c0342
#
_entry.id   f53423ad0f9bd01e011196bb5d1c0342
#
_cell.length_a   1.000
_cell.length_b   1.000
_cell.length_c   1.000
_cell.angle_alpha   90.00
_cell.angle_beta   90.00
_cell.angle_gamma   90.00
#
_symmetry.space_group_name_H-M   'P 1'
#
loop_
_entity.id
_entity.type
_entity.pdbx_description
1 polymer ?
#
loop_
_entity_poly.entity_id
_entity_poly.type
_entity_poly.pdbx_seq_one_letter_code
_entity_poly.pdbx_strand_id
1 'polypeptide(L)'
;MKAKHTDLEKLEQLYKESGNQLVVLYGRRGCQKEELIKEFCDGKKFFYYRCRQASPEHQLEMMGEEISRQYKVSLSRQTYEEYFARIKSGGPSKLVVIIDEAQFVAKRDTSFMEAVAKLKKHKLYPGPVLIILATSSTVWATQEAAEQFKGAEMKLESLNFLEVVRHFESLPVAEIVRIYGAIGGVPAYLDKWDAAKSFKDNICRLVLTPSGALYGEADAV
;
A
#
# COMPACT_ATOMS: atom_id res chain seq x y z
N MET A 1 14.00 6.74 0.60
CA MET A 1 13.66 7.60 -0.57
C MET A 1 12.27 8.19 -0.35
N LYS A 2 11.94 9.40 -0.83
CA LYS A 2 10.58 9.96 -0.74
C LYS A 2 9.69 9.36 -1.84
N ALA A 3 8.38 9.27 -1.58
CA ALA A 3 7.39 8.88 -2.57
C ALA A 3 7.44 9.79 -3.82
N LYS A 4 6.97 9.29 -4.97
CA LYS A 4 6.90 10.11 -6.18
C LYS A 4 5.91 11.26 -5.94
N HIS A 5 6.33 12.48 -6.19
CA HIS A 5 5.51 13.69 -6.02
C HIS A 5 4.17 13.59 -6.76
N THR A 6 4.17 13.05 -7.98
CA THR A 6 2.96 12.84 -8.78
C THR A 6 1.95 11.87 -8.15
N ASP A 7 2.41 10.86 -7.43
CA ASP A 7 1.53 9.89 -6.78
C ASP A 7 0.92 10.47 -5.50
N LEU A 8 1.70 11.26 -4.76
CA LEU A 8 1.20 12.02 -3.61
C LEU A 8 0.14 13.06 -4.05
N GLU A 9 0.38 13.80 -5.13
CA GLU A 9 -0.57 14.76 -5.68
C GLU A 9 -1.91 14.13 -6.07
N LYS A 10 -1.90 12.93 -6.66
CA LYS A 10 -3.15 12.20 -6.98
C LYS A 10 -3.95 11.86 -5.73
N LEU A 11 -3.30 11.37 -4.67
CA LEU A 11 -3.98 11.09 -3.40
C LEU A 11 -4.51 12.37 -2.75
N GLU A 12 -3.76 13.48 -2.81
CA GLU A 12 -4.20 14.79 -2.32
C GLU A 12 -5.42 15.32 -3.10
N GLN A 13 -5.46 15.11 -4.41
CA GLN A 13 -6.60 15.46 -5.24
C GLN A 13 -7.85 14.68 -4.81
N LEU A 14 -7.76 13.35 -4.70
CA LEU A 14 -8.86 12.49 -4.23
C LEU A 14 -9.32 12.87 -2.81
N TYR A 15 -8.39 13.28 -1.95
CA TYR A 15 -8.74 13.72 -0.60
C TYR A 15 -9.55 15.03 -0.61
N LYS A 16 -9.26 15.94 -1.52
CA LYS A 16 -9.95 17.25 -1.67
C LYS A 16 -11.30 17.13 -2.38
N GLU A 17 -11.53 16.10 -3.19
CA GLU A 17 -12.82 15.88 -3.85
C GLU A 17 -13.95 15.74 -2.84
N SER A 18 -15.14 16.21 -3.19
CA SER A 18 -16.32 16.10 -2.32
C SER A 18 -16.81 14.64 -2.20
N GLY A 19 -17.47 14.33 -1.09
CA GLY A 19 -18.04 13.00 -0.84
C GLY A 19 -17.00 11.91 -0.56
N ASN A 20 -17.44 10.67 -0.66
CA ASN A 20 -16.59 9.50 -0.43
C ASN A 20 -15.82 9.14 -1.69
N GLN A 21 -14.51 8.96 -1.53
CA GLN A 21 -13.62 8.49 -2.58
C GLN A 21 -13.06 7.12 -2.24
N LEU A 22 -12.68 6.34 -3.26
CA LEU A 22 -12.01 5.06 -3.10
C LEU A 22 -10.91 4.96 -4.15
N VAL A 23 -9.74 4.50 -3.72
CA VAL A 23 -8.62 4.17 -4.60
C VAL A 23 -8.08 2.78 -4.28
N VAL A 24 -7.81 1.99 -5.31
CA VAL A 24 -7.08 0.72 -5.23
C VAL A 24 -5.62 1.01 -5.58
N LEU A 25 -4.80 1.15 -4.53
CA LEU A 25 -3.38 1.46 -4.66
C LEU A 25 -2.59 0.16 -4.81
N TYR A 26 -2.01 -0.08 -5.98
CA TYR A 26 -1.29 -1.31 -6.22
C TYR A 26 0.08 -1.09 -6.87
N GLY A 27 0.95 -2.06 -6.69
CA GLY A 27 2.30 -2.05 -7.23
C GLY A 27 3.11 -3.19 -6.63
N ARG A 28 4.21 -3.55 -7.28
CA ARG A 28 5.09 -4.62 -6.78
C ARG A 28 5.51 -4.37 -5.33
N ARG A 29 5.84 -5.44 -4.62
CA ARG A 29 6.49 -5.34 -3.31
C ARG A 29 7.75 -4.47 -3.43
N GLY A 30 7.94 -3.54 -2.50
CA GLY A 30 9.08 -2.61 -2.53
C GLY A 30 8.90 -1.34 -3.38
N CYS A 31 7.75 -1.13 -4.03
CA CYS A 31 7.43 0.12 -4.75
C CYS A 31 6.94 1.25 -3.83
N GLN A 32 7.34 1.24 -2.57
CA GLN A 32 7.11 2.34 -1.61
C GLN A 32 5.63 2.69 -1.34
N LYS A 33 4.72 1.70 -1.37
CA LYS A 33 3.32 1.92 -0.99
C LYS A 33 3.18 2.44 0.44
N GLU A 34 3.92 1.83 1.38
CA GLU A 34 3.88 2.21 2.80
C GLU A 34 4.41 3.64 3.02
N GLU A 35 5.50 4.00 2.34
CA GLU A 35 6.09 5.35 2.42
C GLU A 35 5.13 6.40 1.86
N LEU A 36 4.50 6.13 0.71
CA LEU A 36 3.51 7.02 0.12
C LEU A 36 2.30 7.21 1.05
N ILE A 37 1.76 6.13 1.61
CA ILE A 37 0.65 6.18 2.55
C ILE A 37 1.03 6.98 3.79
N LYS A 38 2.22 6.73 4.35
CA LYS A 38 2.71 7.43 5.53
C LYS A 38 2.87 8.94 5.27
N GLU A 39 3.49 9.32 4.15
CA GLU A 39 3.69 10.71 3.77
C GLU A 39 2.33 11.40 3.52
N PHE A 40 1.42 10.73 2.83
CA PHE A 40 0.07 11.21 2.57
C PHE A 40 -0.76 11.42 3.84
N CYS A 41 -0.63 10.55 4.83
CA CYS A 41 -1.40 10.61 6.09
C CYS A 41 -0.87 11.64 7.08
N ASP A 42 0.28 12.25 6.80
CA ASP A 42 0.84 13.27 7.70
C ASP A 42 -0.13 14.45 7.88
N GLY A 43 -0.43 14.78 9.12
CA GLY A 43 -1.41 15.80 9.48
C GLY A 43 -2.88 15.46 9.24
N LYS A 44 -3.22 14.26 8.74
CA LYS A 44 -4.60 13.82 8.49
C LYS A 44 -5.11 12.85 9.56
N LYS A 45 -6.43 12.79 9.72
CA LYS A 45 -7.07 11.72 10.52
C LYS A 45 -7.18 10.47 9.69
N PHE A 46 -6.65 9.38 10.19
CA PHE A 46 -6.68 8.10 9.46
C PHE A 46 -6.92 6.90 10.38
N PHE A 47 -7.44 5.84 9.80
CA PHE A 47 -7.44 4.48 10.31
C PHE A 47 -6.57 3.64 9.39
N TYR A 48 -5.67 2.85 9.94
CA TYR A 48 -4.82 1.93 9.19
C TYR A 48 -4.95 0.52 9.73
N TYR A 49 -5.23 -0.42 8.83
CA TYR A 49 -5.23 -1.85 9.12
C TYR A 49 -4.49 -2.62 8.03
N ARG A 50 -3.57 -3.49 8.44
CA ARG A 50 -2.85 -4.38 7.53
C ARG A 50 -3.38 -5.78 7.63
N CYS A 51 -3.95 -6.29 6.53
CA CYS A 51 -4.41 -7.66 6.42
C CYS A 51 -3.24 -8.63 6.41
N ARG A 52 -3.47 -9.81 6.95
CA ARG A 52 -2.50 -10.92 6.96
C ARG A 52 -3.10 -12.14 6.29
N GLN A 53 -2.26 -13.09 5.91
CA GLN A 53 -2.73 -14.37 5.42
C GLN A 53 -3.27 -15.21 6.59
N ALA A 54 -4.57 -15.09 6.86
CA ALA A 54 -5.26 -15.72 7.97
C ALA A 54 -6.66 -16.19 7.54
N SER A 55 -7.38 -16.92 8.42
CA SER A 55 -8.80 -17.23 8.18
C SER A 55 -9.66 -15.97 8.26
N PRO A 56 -10.86 -15.95 7.64
CA PRO A 56 -11.79 -14.83 7.73
C PRO A 56 -12.11 -14.42 9.18
N GLU A 57 -12.33 -15.39 10.06
CA GLU A 57 -12.63 -15.15 11.47
C GLU A 57 -11.48 -14.45 12.19
N HIS A 58 -10.24 -14.91 11.93
CA HIS A 58 -9.07 -14.32 12.56
C HIS A 58 -8.74 -12.93 11.99
N GLN A 59 -8.98 -12.69 10.69
CA GLN A 59 -8.88 -11.35 10.10
C GLN A 59 -9.85 -10.38 10.75
N LEU A 60 -11.09 -10.82 11.00
CA LEU A 60 -12.11 -10.01 11.64
C LEU A 60 -11.73 -9.67 13.09
N GLU A 61 -11.20 -10.64 13.84
CA GLU A 61 -10.69 -10.44 15.20
C GLU A 61 -9.55 -9.43 15.22
N MET A 62 -8.51 -9.62 14.39
CA MET A 62 -7.37 -8.69 14.32
C MET A 62 -7.80 -7.27 13.96
N MET A 63 -8.79 -7.10 13.07
CA MET A 63 -9.31 -5.77 12.74
C MET A 63 -10.03 -5.15 13.93
N GLY A 64 -10.80 -5.93 14.69
CA GLY A 64 -11.45 -5.48 15.92
C GLY A 64 -10.46 -5.05 17.00
N GLU A 65 -9.37 -5.81 17.19
CA GLU A 65 -8.28 -5.46 18.10
C GLU A 65 -7.61 -4.15 17.69
N GLU A 66 -7.34 -3.97 16.39
CA GLU A 66 -6.71 -2.76 15.88
C GLU A 66 -7.61 -1.52 16.10
N ILE A 67 -8.92 -1.63 15.85
CA ILE A 67 -9.89 -0.57 16.14
C ILE A 67 -9.93 -0.28 17.65
N SER A 68 -9.99 -1.33 18.47
CA SER A 68 -9.99 -1.19 19.94
C SER A 68 -8.76 -0.43 20.41
N ARG A 69 -7.60 -0.74 19.85
CA ARG A 69 -6.32 -0.10 20.17
C ARG A 69 -6.28 1.37 19.75
N GLN A 70 -6.68 1.67 18.49
CA GLN A 70 -6.60 3.03 17.94
C GLN A 70 -7.64 3.97 18.57
N TYR A 71 -8.84 3.48 18.84
CA TYR A 71 -9.95 4.30 19.35
C TYR A 71 -10.18 4.15 20.85
N LYS A 72 -9.40 3.31 21.55
CA LYS A 72 -9.52 3.04 23.00
C LYS A 72 -10.94 2.62 23.41
N VAL A 73 -11.55 1.75 22.61
CA VAL A 73 -12.89 1.20 22.85
C VAL A 73 -12.81 -0.31 23.05
N SER A 74 -13.64 -0.86 23.91
CA SER A 74 -13.80 -2.31 24.02
C SER A 74 -14.84 -2.75 22.98
N LEU A 75 -14.46 -3.70 22.12
CA LEU A 75 -15.35 -4.25 21.12
C LEU A 75 -15.49 -5.76 21.33
N SER A 76 -16.74 -6.23 21.36
CA SER A 76 -17.04 -7.65 21.12
C SER A 76 -16.88 -7.95 19.63
N ARG A 77 -16.84 -9.23 19.26
CA ARG A 77 -16.80 -9.65 17.84
C ARG A 77 -17.99 -9.04 17.10
N GLN A 78 -17.70 -8.32 16.01
CA GLN A 78 -18.66 -7.59 15.19
C GLN A 78 -18.41 -7.90 13.70
N THR A 79 -19.31 -7.45 12.83
CA THR A 79 -19.12 -7.49 11.39
C THR A 79 -18.20 -6.38 10.91
N TYR A 80 -17.66 -6.47 9.68
CA TYR A 80 -16.88 -5.38 9.08
C TYR A 80 -17.68 -4.07 8.98
N GLU A 81 -18.99 -4.16 8.72
CA GLU A 81 -19.88 -2.99 8.67
C GLU A 81 -19.94 -2.27 10.01
N GLU A 82 -20.12 -3.02 11.11
CA GLU A 82 -20.14 -2.48 12.45
C GLU A 82 -18.78 -1.90 12.84
N TYR A 83 -17.69 -2.52 12.42
CA TYR A 83 -16.34 -2.00 12.61
C TYR A 83 -16.12 -0.68 11.87
N PHE A 84 -16.49 -0.60 10.60
CA PHE A 84 -16.37 0.67 9.85
C PHE A 84 -17.26 1.78 10.46
N ALA A 85 -18.42 1.46 10.99
CA ALA A 85 -19.27 2.42 11.69
C ALA A 85 -18.66 2.94 13.00
N ARG A 86 -17.70 2.23 13.59
CA ARG A 86 -17.00 2.64 14.83
C ARG A 86 -15.78 3.54 14.57
N ILE A 87 -15.23 3.52 13.37
CA ILE A 87 -14.10 4.37 12.97
C ILE A 87 -14.61 5.82 12.86
N LYS A 88 -14.00 6.76 13.56
CA LYS A 88 -14.45 8.17 13.60
C LYS A 88 -13.31 9.14 13.33
N SER A 89 -13.58 10.20 12.57
CA SER A 89 -12.61 11.28 12.36
C SER A 89 -12.49 12.23 13.56
N GLY A 90 -13.51 12.26 14.41
CA GLY A 90 -13.58 13.20 15.54
C GLY A 90 -13.77 14.67 15.11
N GLY A 91 -14.19 14.95 13.86
CA GLY A 91 -14.41 16.30 13.35
C GLY A 91 -14.90 16.32 11.90
N PRO A 92 -15.01 17.50 11.29
CA PRO A 92 -15.55 17.67 9.93
C PRO A 92 -14.58 17.26 8.82
N SER A 93 -13.32 17.00 9.15
CA SER A 93 -12.30 16.62 8.15
C SER A 93 -12.58 15.23 7.59
N LYS A 94 -12.26 15.03 6.31
CA LYS A 94 -12.35 13.72 5.66
C LYS A 94 -11.48 12.70 6.38
N LEU A 95 -12.06 11.55 6.71
CA LEU A 95 -11.33 10.42 7.29
C LEU A 95 -10.64 9.62 6.18
N VAL A 96 -9.39 9.25 6.39
CA VAL A 96 -8.69 8.29 5.51
C VAL A 96 -8.78 6.90 6.13
N VAL A 97 -9.31 5.94 5.39
CA VAL A 97 -9.39 4.53 5.80
C VAL A 97 -8.48 3.71 4.90
N ILE A 98 -7.40 3.19 5.48
CA ILE A 98 -6.40 2.42 4.76
C ILE A 98 -6.52 0.95 5.16
N ILE A 99 -6.73 0.10 4.15
CA ILE A 99 -6.67 -1.36 4.29
C ILE A 99 -5.50 -1.85 3.44
N ASP A 100 -4.41 -2.19 4.10
CA ASP A 100 -3.20 -2.65 3.43
C ASP A 100 -3.22 -4.17 3.22
N GLU A 101 -2.65 -4.63 2.12
CA GLU A 101 -2.69 -6.02 1.64
C GLU A 101 -4.13 -6.58 1.59
N ALA A 102 -5.05 -5.75 1.10
CA ALA A 102 -6.50 -6.01 1.09
C ALA A 102 -6.89 -7.32 0.39
N GLN A 103 -6.10 -7.83 -0.56
CA GLN A 103 -6.33 -9.11 -1.24
C GLN A 103 -6.38 -10.30 -0.27
N PHE A 104 -5.74 -10.24 0.89
CA PHE A 104 -5.75 -11.35 1.84
C PHE A 104 -7.11 -11.58 2.50
N VAL A 105 -7.88 -10.54 2.68
CA VAL A 105 -9.25 -10.64 3.18
C VAL A 105 -10.25 -10.74 2.03
N ALA A 106 -10.12 -9.91 1.01
CA ALA A 106 -11.09 -9.79 -0.08
C ALA A 106 -11.32 -11.11 -0.86
N LYS A 107 -10.26 -11.89 -1.08
CA LYS A 107 -10.34 -13.20 -1.76
C LYS A 107 -11.03 -14.30 -0.95
N ARG A 108 -11.18 -14.12 0.36
CA ARG A 108 -11.66 -15.16 1.27
C ARG A 108 -12.98 -14.81 1.94
N ASP A 109 -13.35 -13.53 1.94
CA ASP A 109 -14.52 -13.03 2.63
C ASP A 109 -15.21 -11.94 1.81
N THR A 110 -16.30 -12.29 1.16
CA THR A 110 -17.08 -11.35 0.35
C THR A 110 -17.74 -10.27 1.20
N SER A 111 -18.02 -10.54 2.49
CA SER A 111 -18.65 -9.58 3.40
C SER A 111 -17.77 -8.35 3.63
N PHE A 112 -16.44 -8.52 3.55
CA PHE A 112 -15.50 -7.40 3.61
C PHE A 112 -15.70 -6.43 2.43
N MET A 113 -15.76 -6.94 1.21
CA MET A 113 -15.92 -6.11 0.01
C MET A 113 -17.29 -5.44 -0.04
N GLU A 114 -18.34 -6.13 0.44
CA GLU A 114 -19.68 -5.53 0.61
C GLU A 114 -19.67 -4.38 1.62
N ALA A 115 -18.99 -4.55 2.76
CA ALA A 115 -18.84 -3.51 3.76
C ALA A 115 -18.06 -2.29 3.23
N VAL A 116 -16.99 -2.51 2.45
CA VAL A 116 -16.25 -1.44 1.76
C VAL A 116 -17.16 -0.70 0.76
N ALA A 117 -17.96 -1.42 -0.02
CA ALA A 117 -18.90 -0.82 -0.96
C ALA A 117 -19.99 0.01 -0.24
N LYS A 118 -20.48 -0.43 0.93
CA LYS A 118 -21.42 0.33 1.75
C LYS A 118 -20.77 1.56 2.36
N LEU A 119 -19.50 1.47 2.79
CA LEU A 119 -18.73 2.61 3.29
C LEU A 119 -18.56 3.66 2.19
N LYS A 120 -18.20 3.26 0.97
CA LYS A 120 -18.10 4.16 -0.19
C LYS A 120 -19.42 4.89 -0.48
N LYS A 121 -20.57 4.22 -0.28
CA LYS A 121 -21.91 4.75 -0.53
C LYS A 121 -22.52 5.56 0.62
N HIS A 122 -21.74 6.03 1.58
CA HIS A 122 -22.19 6.77 2.78
C HIS A 122 -23.20 6.02 3.68
N LYS A 123 -23.23 4.70 3.63
CA LYS A 123 -24.21 3.91 4.41
C LYS A 123 -23.72 3.55 5.82
N LEU A 124 -22.41 3.65 6.09
CA LEU A 124 -21.81 3.20 7.34
C LEU A 124 -21.16 4.32 8.16
N TYR A 125 -20.90 5.46 7.55
CA TYR A 125 -20.21 6.57 8.19
C TYR A 125 -20.83 7.91 7.77
N PRO A 126 -21.13 8.83 8.72
CA PRO A 126 -21.86 10.07 8.42
C PRO A 126 -21.01 11.17 7.77
N GLY A 127 -19.68 11.07 7.83
CA GLY A 127 -18.75 12.04 7.25
C GLY A 127 -18.13 11.59 5.93
N PRO A 128 -17.40 12.47 5.23
CA PRO A 128 -16.68 12.09 4.03
C PRO A 128 -15.49 11.18 4.37
N VAL A 129 -15.25 10.15 3.53
CA VAL A 129 -14.11 9.24 3.66
C VAL A 129 -13.33 9.14 2.35
N LEU A 130 -12.01 8.95 2.48
CA LEU A 130 -11.16 8.42 1.41
C LEU A 130 -10.74 7.00 1.80
N ILE A 131 -11.14 6.02 1.01
CA ILE A 131 -10.78 4.62 1.22
C ILE A 131 -9.59 4.29 0.33
N ILE A 132 -8.51 3.78 0.92
CA ILE A 132 -7.32 3.28 0.21
C ILE A 132 -7.22 1.78 0.44
N LEU A 133 -7.50 1.00 -0.61
CA LEU A 133 -7.24 -0.44 -0.62
C LEU A 133 -5.86 -0.66 -1.23
N ALA A 134 -4.85 -0.85 -0.39
CA ALA A 134 -3.49 -1.10 -0.84
C ALA A 134 -3.25 -2.60 -1.04
N THR A 135 -2.51 -2.97 -2.09
CA THR A 135 -2.21 -4.37 -2.43
C THR A 135 -0.89 -4.53 -3.16
N SER A 136 -0.23 -5.65 -2.93
CA SER A 136 0.92 -6.12 -3.74
C SER A 136 0.48 -7.03 -4.89
N SER A 137 -0.78 -7.47 -4.93
CA SER A 137 -1.33 -8.32 -5.99
C SER A 137 -1.87 -7.48 -7.15
N THR A 138 -1.10 -7.41 -8.23
CA THR A 138 -1.54 -6.75 -9.48
C THR A 138 -2.79 -7.42 -10.05
N VAL A 139 -2.83 -8.75 -10.04
CA VAL A 139 -3.98 -9.53 -10.57
C VAL A 139 -5.26 -9.16 -9.81
N TRP A 140 -5.23 -9.17 -8.48
CA TRP A 140 -6.40 -8.78 -7.69
C TRP A 140 -6.84 -7.34 -7.97
N ALA A 141 -5.88 -6.41 -8.05
CA ALA A 141 -6.20 -5.00 -8.30
C ALA A 141 -6.84 -4.75 -9.66
N THR A 142 -6.32 -5.39 -10.73
CA THR A 142 -6.73 -5.12 -12.12
C THR A 142 -7.89 -5.99 -12.61
N GLN A 143 -8.23 -7.05 -11.89
CA GLN A 143 -9.36 -7.94 -12.21
C GLN A 143 -10.48 -7.80 -11.19
N GLU A 144 -10.31 -8.39 -9.99
CA GLU A 144 -11.38 -8.51 -8.99
C GLU A 144 -11.79 -7.14 -8.41
N ALA A 145 -10.83 -6.32 -7.97
CA ALA A 145 -11.13 -5.00 -7.41
C ALA A 145 -11.59 -4.01 -8.49
N ALA A 146 -11.00 -4.07 -9.69
CA ALA A 146 -11.40 -3.22 -10.82
C ALA A 146 -12.83 -3.51 -11.30
N GLU A 147 -13.28 -4.75 -11.24
CA GLU A 147 -14.65 -5.13 -11.58
C GLU A 147 -15.67 -4.49 -10.63
N GLN A 148 -15.35 -4.41 -9.35
CA GLN A 148 -16.22 -3.86 -8.31
C GLN A 148 -16.10 -2.33 -8.18
N PHE A 149 -14.91 -1.76 -8.39
CA PHE A 149 -14.60 -0.34 -8.20
C PHE A 149 -13.95 0.27 -9.45
N LYS A 150 -14.65 0.20 -10.58
CA LYS A 150 -14.17 0.70 -11.89
C LYS A 150 -13.62 2.12 -11.80
N GLY A 151 -12.43 2.33 -12.37
CA GLY A 151 -11.77 3.63 -12.47
C GLY A 151 -11.10 4.11 -11.18
N ALA A 152 -10.99 3.23 -10.17
CA ALA A 152 -10.36 3.55 -8.89
C ALA A 152 -8.89 3.08 -8.80
N GLU A 153 -8.34 2.51 -9.89
CA GLU A 153 -7.01 1.91 -9.87
C GLU A 153 -5.90 2.97 -9.93
N MET A 154 -4.96 2.87 -9.01
CA MET A 154 -3.75 3.69 -8.98
C MET A 154 -2.52 2.79 -8.88
N LYS A 155 -1.77 2.68 -9.96
CA LYS A 155 -0.55 1.87 -10.02
C LYS A 155 0.66 2.67 -9.56
N LEU A 156 1.42 2.11 -8.63
CA LEU A 156 2.77 2.58 -8.32
C LEU A 156 3.79 1.86 -9.20
N GLU A 157 4.43 2.62 -10.05
CA GLU A 157 5.48 2.11 -10.95
C GLU A 157 6.84 2.10 -10.26
N SER A 158 7.65 1.09 -10.61
CA SER A 158 9.08 1.13 -10.31
C SER A 158 9.72 2.38 -10.94
N LEU A 159 10.89 2.77 -10.46
CA LEU A 159 11.64 3.86 -11.07
C LEU A 159 12.06 3.48 -12.50
N ASN A 160 11.88 4.41 -13.43
CA ASN A 160 12.46 4.28 -14.75
C ASN A 160 13.98 4.56 -14.70
N PHE A 161 14.68 4.29 -15.79
CA PHE A 161 16.14 4.43 -15.85
C PHE A 161 16.62 5.84 -15.46
N LEU A 162 15.95 6.90 -15.92
CA LEU A 162 16.35 8.27 -15.60
C LEU A 162 16.15 8.62 -14.12
N GLU A 163 15.11 8.06 -13.50
CA GLU A 163 14.89 8.19 -12.07
C GLU A 163 15.95 7.45 -11.27
N VAL A 164 16.42 6.28 -11.75
CA VAL A 164 17.53 5.53 -11.13
C VAL A 164 18.86 6.27 -11.31
N VAL A 165 19.09 6.93 -12.45
CA VAL A 165 20.27 7.81 -12.62
C VAL A 165 20.27 8.92 -11.56
N ARG A 166 19.12 9.56 -11.30
CA ARG A 166 18.99 10.58 -10.24
C ARG A 166 19.16 10.00 -8.84
N HIS A 167 18.77 8.75 -8.62
CA HIS A 167 18.96 8.07 -7.34
C HIS A 167 20.44 7.82 -7.02
N PHE A 168 21.25 7.54 -8.05
CA PHE A 168 22.69 7.26 -7.94
C PHE A 168 23.56 8.36 -8.58
N GLU A 169 23.29 9.63 -8.27
CA GLU A 169 23.97 10.80 -8.85
C GLU A 169 25.50 10.75 -8.77
N SER A 170 26.06 10.03 -7.77
CA SER A 170 27.51 9.89 -7.56
C SER A 170 28.16 8.79 -8.40
N LEU A 171 27.39 7.91 -9.04
CA LEU A 171 27.92 6.77 -9.81
C LEU A 171 28.03 7.09 -11.30
N PRO A 172 29.03 6.52 -11.98
CA PRO A 172 29.10 6.58 -13.45
C PRO A 172 27.86 5.94 -14.10
N VAL A 173 27.33 6.54 -15.18
CA VAL A 173 26.14 6.05 -15.89
C VAL A 173 26.31 4.60 -16.35
N ALA A 174 27.52 4.20 -16.79
CA ALA A 174 27.79 2.81 -17.17
C ALA A 174 27.58 1.80 -16.03
N GLU A 175 27.86 2.20 -14.80
CA GLU A 175 27.60 1.37 -13.63
C GLU A 175 26.11 1.35 -13.30
N ILE A 176 25.41 2.49 -13.40
CA ILE A 176 23.97 2.58 -13.20
C ILE A 176 23.22 1.70 -14.20
N VAL A 177 23.66 1.63 -15.47
CA VAL A 177 23.10 0.70 -16.46
C VAL A 177 23.20 -0.75 -16.00
N ARG A 178 24.34 -1.15 -15.43
CA ARG A 178 24.55 -2.51 -14.91
C ARG A 178 23.64 -2.78 -13.70
N ILE A 179 23.53 -1.82 -12.77
CA ILE A 179 22.65 -1.92 -11.59
C ILE A 179 21.19 -2.08 -12.05
N TYR A 180 20.74 -1.20 -12.93
CA TYR A 180 19.36 -1.24 -13.45
C TYR A 180 19.07 -2.54 -14.19
N GLY A 181 20.02 -3.04 -14.99
CA GLY A 181 19.91 -4.33 -15.68
C GLY A 181 19.84 -5.54 -14.74
N ALA A 182 20.47 -5.45 -13.56
CA ALA A 182 20.54 -6.54 -12.61
C ALA A 182 19.35 -6.59 -11.62
N ILE A 183 18.95 -5.45 -11.06
CA ILE A 183 17.93 -5.38 -9.98
C ILE A 183 16.73 -4.49 -10.32
N GLY A 184 16.71 -3.92 -11.52
CA GLY A 184 15.62 -3.06 -12.00
C GLY A 184 15.52 -1.74 -11.25
N GLY A 185 14.33 -1.13 -11.32
CA GLY A 185 14.03 0.16 -10.70
C GLY A 185 13.21 0.08 -9.43
N VAL A 186 13.14 -1.07 -8.74
CA VAL A 186 12.37 -1.20 -7.49
C VAL A 186 13.09 -0.44 -6.37
N PRO A 187 12.48 0.61 -5.79
CA PRO A 187 13.14 1.47 -4.81
C PRO A 187 13.76 0.72 -3.64
N ALA A 188 13.02 -0.24 -3.06
CA ALA A 188 13.51 -1.03 -1.94
C ALA A 188 14.74 -1.90 -2.27
N TYR A 189 14.98 -2.21 -3.54
CA TYR A 189 16.17 -2.94 -3.99
C TYR A 189 17.35 -1.97 -4.16
N LEU A 190 17.08 -0.81 -4.78
CA LEU A 190 18.08 0.24 -4.98
C LEU A 190 18.62 0.78 -3.65
N ASP A 191 17.75 0.96 -2.65
CA ASP A 191 18.14 1.41 -1.30
C ASP A 191 19.07 0.42 -0.56
N LYS A 192 19.11 -0.85 -1.01
CA LYS A 192 20.04 -1.87 -0.47
C LYS A 192 21.40 -1.89 -1.16
N TRP A 193 21.53 -1.20 -2.29
CA TRP A 193 22.77 -1.11 -3.04
C TRP A 193 23.78 -0.24 -2.29
N ASP A 194 24.99 -0.75 -2.11
CA ASP A 194 26.09 -0.02 -1.46
C ASP A 194 27.00 0.56 -2.55
N ALA A 195 26.92 1.87 -2.75
CA ALA A 195 27.71 2.57 -3.76
C ALA A 195 29.23 2.56 -3.48
N ALA A 196 29.65 2.23 -2.25
CA ALA A 196 31.06 2.09 -1.91
C ALA A 196 31.66 0.73 -2.26
N LYS A 197 30.81 -0.25 -2.62
CA LYS A 197 31.24 -1.61 -2.99
C LYS A 197 31.22 -1.81 -4.51
N SER A 198 32.05 -2.76 -4.97
CA SER A 198 32.00 -3.15 -6.38
C SER A 198 30.65 -3.73 -6.80
N PHE A 199 30.33 -3.66 -8.08
CA PHE A 199 29.14 -4.31 -8.64
C PHE A 199 29.06 -5.80 -8.24
N LYS A 200 30.18 -6.52 -8.38
CA LYS A 200 30.28 -7.95 -8.04
C LYS A 200 29.94 -8.21 -6.58
N ASP A 201 30.51 -7.41 -5.67
CA ASP A 201 30.27 -7.59 -4.23
C ASP A 201 28.81 -7.34 -3.85
N ASN A 202 28.17 -6.32 -4.46
CA ASN A 202 26.76 -6.06 -4.28
C ASN A 202 25.89 -7.22 -4.79
N ILE A 203 26.16 -7.74 -5.99
CA ILE A 203 25.40 -8.88 -6.53
C ILE A 203 25.59 -10.12 -5.66
N CYS A 204 26.83 -10.44 -5.28
CA CYS A 204 27.07 -11.57 -4.37
C CYS A 204 26.27 -11.43 -3.06
N ARG A 205 26.36 -10.27 -2.42
CA ARG A 205 25.73 -10.00 -1.12
C ARG A 205 24.21 -9.96 -1.18
N LEU A 206 23.65 -9.34 -2.21
CA LEU A 206 22.20 -9.10 -2.28
C LEU A 206 21.42 -10.24 -2.93
N VAL A 207 21.99 -10.84 -4.00
CA VAL A 207 21.25 -11.73 -4.90
C VAL A 207 21.70 -13.18 -4.79
N LEU A 208 23.03 -13.44 -4.68
CA LEU A 208 23.57 -14.80 -4.79
C LEU A 208 23.75 -15.48 -3.43
N THR A 209 23.82 -14.75 -2.34
CA THR A 209 23.93 -15.32 -0.99
C THR A 209 22.55 -15.71 -0.46
N PRO A 210 22.35 -16.92 0.11
CA PRO A 210 21.05 -17.33 0.65
C PRO A 210 20.45 -16.39 1.72
N SER A 211 21.29 -15.67 2.47
CA SER A 211 20.86 -14.61 3.40
C SER A 211 20.74 -13.24 2.74
N GLY A 212 20.96 -13.13 1.46
CA GLY A 212 20.89 -11.87 0.69
C GLY A 212 19.45 -11.35 0.62
N ALA A 213 19.33 -10.04 0.76
CA ALA A 213 18.01 -9.40 0.85
C ALA A 213 17.15 -9.53 -0.43
N LEU A 214 17.72 -9.95 -1.56
CA LEU A 214 17.05 -10.14 -2.84
C LEU A 214 17.14 -11.60 -3.33
N TYR A 215 17.65 -12.51 -2.52
CA TYR A 215 17.88 -13.90 -2.94
C TYR A 215 16.60 -14.64 -3.38
N GLY A 216 15.50 -14.44 -2.68
CA GLY A 216 14.20 -15.08 -2.98
C GLY A 216 13.21 -14.20 -3.76
N GLU A 217 13.61 -13.01 -4.21
CA GLU A 217 12.67 -12.08 -4.86
C GLU A 217 12.24 -12.53 -6.27
N ALA A 218 13.03 -13.38 -6.94
CA ALA A 218 12.65 -13.97 -8.22
C ALA A 218 11.50 -14.98 -8.08
N ASP A 219 11.39 -15.65 -6.93
CA ASP A 219 10.35 -16.66 -6.65
C ASP A 219 9.05 -16.03 -6.11
N ALA A 220 9.09 -14.74 -5.80
CA ALA A 220 7.96 -13.98 -5.20
C ALA A 220 7.08 -13.25 -6.24
N VAL A 221 7.28 -13.53 -7.55
CA VAL A 221 6.57 -12.88 -8.67
C VAL A 221 5.35 -13.68 -9.10
#